data_d4862916f20ae6c843a1fdb8d5141f28
#
_entry.id   d4862916f20ae6c843a1fdb8d5141f28
#
_cell.length_a   1.000
_cell.length_b   1.000
_cell.length_c   1.000
_cell.angle_alpha   90.00
_cell.angle_beta   90.00
_cell.angle_gamma   90.00
#
_symmetry.space_group_name_H-M   'P 1'
#
loop_
_entity.id
_entity.type
_entity.pdbx_description
1 polymer ?
#
loop_
_entity_poly.entity_id
_entity_poly.type
_entity_poly.pdbx_seq_one_letter_code
_entity_poly.pdbx_strand_id
1 'polypeptide(L)'
;HMARRCYDEGKIPKQMVERLEGLCRDLYKRIDMHTIYPSLLHGDVWSGNLLFEREGACLIDPAIYYGDKEMELAFILLFGTFGETFFNAYQENHPLSDDFYDVKVPLYQIYPLLVHVALYGGSYIGELERILKRLKI
;
A
#
# COMPACT_ATOMS: atom_id res chain seq x y z
N HIS A 1 8.09 12.57 -3.75
CA HIS A 1 7.23 13.53 -4.46
C HIS A 1 5.92 13.79 -3.71
N MET A 2 5.11 12.75 -3.43
CA MET A 2 3.81 12.90 -2.74
C MET A 2 3.94 13.48 -1.32
N ALA A 3 4.91 13.04 -0.53
CA ALA A 3 5.15 13.57 0.81
C ALA A 3 5.45 15.08 0.79
N ARG A 4 6.25 15.56 -0.17
CA ARG A 4 6.49 17.00 -0.33
C ARG A 4 5.23 17.78 -0.67
N ARG A 5 4.40 17.25 -1.57
CA ARG A 5 3.09 17.84 -1.87
C ARG A 5 2.23 17.98 -0.61
N CYS A 6 2.12 16.92 0.20
CA CYS A 6 1.38 16.99 1.46
C CYS A 6 1.94 18.05 2.43
N TYR A 7 3.26 18.24 2.44
CA TYR A 7 3.91 19.26 3.25
C TYR A 7 3.63 20.67 2.71
N ASP A 8 3.78 20.90 1.41
CA ASP A 8 3.54 22.19 0.77
C ASP A 8 2.06 22.64 0.94
N GLU A 9 1.14 21.68 0.99
CA GLU A 9 -0.27 21.89 1.31
C GLU A 9 -0.57 22.01 2.82
N GLY A 10 0.46 21.97 3.67
CA GLY A 10 0.33 22.10 5.14
C GLY A 10 -0.31 20.91 5.85
N LYS A 11 -0.41 19.73 5.20
CA LYS A 11 -1.10 18.55 5.73
C LYS A 11 -0.22 17.69 6.63
N ILE A 12 1.10 17.66 6.40
CA ILE A 12 2.05 16.92 7.24
C ILE A 12 3.23 17.80 7.65
N PRO A 13 3.86 17.56 8.81
CA PRO A 13 5.00 18.35 9.26
C PRO A 13 6.28 17.97 8.49
N LYS A 14 7.24 18.91 8.43
CA LYS A 14 8.54 18.72 7.79
C LYS A 14 9.28 17.49 8.28
N GLN A 15 9.24 17.22 9.58
CA GLN A 15 9.87 16.04 10.19
C GLN A 15 9.37 14.73 9.57
N MET A 16 8.07 14.62 9.24
CA MET A 16 7.52 13.43 8.57
C MET A 16 8.09 13.28 7.16
N VAL A 17 8.26 14.37 6.42
CA VAL A 17 8.90 14.34 5.10
C VAL A 17 10.33 13.84 5.20
N GLU A 18 11.11 14.34 6.15
CA GLU A 18 12.50 13.92 6.37
C GLU A 18 12.62 12.44 6.70
N ARG A 19 11.70 11.91 7.52
CA ARG A 19 11.61 10.46 7.83
C ARG A 19 11.32 9.64 6.59
N LEU A 20 10.35 10.05 5.78
CA LEU A 20 9.97 9.38 4.52
C LEU A 20 11.10 9.43 3.47
N GLU A 21 11.80 10.54 3.37
CA GLU A 21 12.98 10.65 2.49
C GLU A 21 14.13 9.76 2.97
N GLY A 22 14.31 9.64 4.28
CA GLY A 22 15.25 8.68 4.88
C GLY A 22 14.91 7.25 4.50
N LEU A 23 13.64 6.89 4.63
CA LEU A 23 13.13 5.58 4.23
C LEU A 23 13.43 5.28 2.74
N CYS A 24 13.14 6.24 1.85
CA CYS A 24 13.40 6.06 0.42
C CYS A 24 14.89 5.81 0.11
N ARG A 25 15.81 6.47 0.82
CA ARG A 25 17.26 6.24 0.64
C ARG A 25 17.68 4.85 1.07
N ASP A 26 17.04 4.29 2.10
CA ASP A 26 17.39 3.00 2.70
C ASP A 26 16.46 1.85 2.32
N LEU A 27 15.59 2.06 1.31
CA LEU A 27 14.57 1.10 0.91
C LEU A 27 15.15 -0.27 0.55
N TYR A 28 16.28 -0.30 -0.18
CA TYR A 28 16.97 -1.52 -0.59
C TYR A 28 17.53 -2.36 0.58
N LYS A 29 17.65 -1.77 1.79
CA LYS A 29 18.02 -2.50 3.00
C LYS A 29 16.84 -3.22 3.65
N ARG A 30 15.62 -2.91 3.23
CA ARG A 30 14.38 -3.40 3.82
C ARG A 30 13.66 -4.41 2.97
N ILE A 31 13.82 -4.32 1.65
CA ILE A 31 13.24 -5.24 0.68
C ILE A 31 14.34 -5.74 -0.23
N ASP A 32 14.39 -7.05 -0.43
CA ASP A 32 15.22 -7.65 -1.47
C ASP A 32 14.56 -7.45 -2.84
N MET A 33 15.07 -6.47 -3.58
CA MET A 33 14.55 -6.14 -4.91
C MET A 33 14.75 -7.27 -5.94
N HIS A 34 15.65 -8.22 -5.69
CA HIS A 34 15.89 -9.35 -6.61
C HIS A 34 14.80 -10.42 -6.52
N THR A 35 13.99 -10.42 -5.47
CA THR A 35 12.87 -11.36 -5.30
C THR A 35 11.57 -10.83 -5.92
N ILE A 36 11.56 -9.58 -6.38
CA ILE A 36 10.38 -8.92 -6.94
C ILE A 36 10.30 -9.19 -8.44
N TYR A 37 9.22 -9.85 -8.85
CA TYR A 37 8.88 -10.02 -10.26
C TYR A 37 7.73 -9.07 -10.62
N PRO A 38 7.94 -8.14 -11.58
CA PRO A 38 6.91 -7.20 -11.99
C PRO A 38 5.65 -7.91 -12.48
N SER A 39 4.54 -7.68 -11.80
CA SER A 39 3.21 -8.18 -12.14
C SER A 39 2.34 -7.01 -12.61
N LEU A 40 1.42 -7.27 -13.54
CA LEU A 40 0.39 -6.29 -13.89
C LEU A 40 -0.61 -6.21 -12.76
N LEU A 41 -0.75 -5.03 -12.17
CA LEU A 41 -1.65 -4.76 -11.05
C LEU A 41 -2.86 -3.94 -11.52
N HIS A 42 -4.00 -4.14 -10.88
CA HIS A 42 -5.16 -3.29 -11.05
C HIS A 42 -4.90 -1.89 -10.44
N GLY A 43 -4.23 -1.85 -9.30
CA GLY A 43 -3.73 -0.63 -8.66
C GLY A 43 -4.75 0.15 -7.84
N ASP A 44 -6.04 -0.22 -7.85
CA ASP A 44 -7.10 0.44 -7.07
C ASP A 44 -8.19 -0.56 -6.65
N VAL A 45 -7.82 -1.66 -6.00
CA VAL A 45 -8.74 -2.72 -5.57
C VAL A 45 -9.37 -2.38 -4.22
N TRP A 46 -10.45 -1.61 -4.27
CA TRP A 46 -11.29 -1.32 -3.10
C TRP A 46 -12.76 -1.65 -3.39
N SER A 47 -13.61 -1.67 -2.37
CA SER A 47 -15.01 -2.10 -2.48
C SER A 47 -15.84 -1.33 -3.53
N GLY A 48 -15.49 -0.06 -3.80
CA GLY A 48 -16.18 0.75 -4.81
C GLY A 48 -15.88 0.35 -6.25
N ASN A 49 -14.77 -0.37 -6.48
CA ASN A 49 -14.36 -0.88 -7.80
C ASN A 49 -14.68 -2.37 -7.97
N LEU A 50 -15.55 -2.92 -7.12
CA LEU A 50 -16.04 -4.30 -7.17
C LEU A 50 -17.52 -4.35 -7.54
N LEU A 51 -17.84 -5.04 -8.62
CA LEU A 51 -19.21 -5.38 -9.00
C LEU A 51 -19.41 -6.89 -8.78
N PHE A 52 -20.48 -7.24 -8.06
CA PHE A 52 -20.84 -8.63 -7.84
C PHE A 52 -21.98 -9.04 -8.75
N GLU A 53 -21.79 -10.12 -9.48
CA GLU A 53 -22.79 -10.74 -10.32
C GLU A 53 -23.07 -12.18 -9.84
N ARG A 54 -24.07 -12.85 -10.46
CA ARG A 54 -24.43 -14.24 -10.08
C ARG A 54 -23.28 -15.24 -10.18
N GLU A 55 -22.35 -15.00 -11.09
CA GLU A 55 -21.27 -15.93 -11.42
C GLU A 55 -19.89 -15.50 -10.88
N GLY A 56 -19.82 -14.37 -10.14
CA GLY A 56 -18.55 -13.91 -9.58
C GLY A 56 -18.47 -12.41 -9.29
N ALA A 57 -17.24 -11.93 -9.19
CA ALA A 57 -16.93 -10.52 -9.00
C ALA A 57 -16.15 -9.97 -10.19
N CYS A 58 -16.47 -8.74 -10.59
CA CYS A 58 -15.79 -8.00 -11.63
C CYS A 58 -15.09 -6.78 -11.03
N LEU A 59 -13.82 -6.55 -11.40
CA LEU A 59 -13.08 -5.34 -11.07
C LEU A 59 -13.27 -4.31 -12.19
N ILE A 60 -13.51 -3.06 -11.81
CA ILE A 60 -13.67 -1.91 -12.71
C ILE A 60 -12.73 -0.77 -12.31
N ASP A 61 -12.58 0.24 -13.17
CA ASP A 61 -11.80 1.46 -12.96
C ASP A 61 -10.34 1.21 -12.49
N PRO A 62 -9.53 0.47 -13.27
CA PRO A 62 -8.16 0.17 -12.88
C PRO A 62 -7.23 1.38 -12.99
N ALA A 63 -6.30 1.51 -12.04
CA ALA A 63 -5.13 2.40 -12.10
C ALA A 63 -3.88 1.59 -12.47
N ILE A 64 -3.86 1.01 -13.65
CA ILE A 64 -2.93 -0.03 -14.08
C ILE A 64 -1.46 0.40 -14.00
N TYR A 65 -0.63 -0.44 -13.37
CA TYR A 65 0.83 -0.34 -13.40
C TYR A 65 1.50 -1.70 -13.18
N TYR A 66 2.80 -1.77 -13.48
CA TYR A 66 3.62 -2.94 -13.15
C TYR A 66 4.34 -2.73 -11.82
N GLY A 67 4.21 -3.70 -10.92
CA GLY A 67 4.83 -3.66 -9.59
C GLY A 67 4.92 -5.03 -8.92
N ASP A 68 5.40 -5.06 -7.68
CA ASP A 68 5.31 -6.25 -6.85
C ASP A 68 3.83 -6.59 -6.60
N LYS A 69 3.44 -7.85 -6.88
CA LYS A 69 2.07 -8.33 -6.62
C LYS A 69 1.59 -8.05 -5.19
N GLU A 70 2.51 -8.06 -4.24
CA GLU A 70 2.22 -7.82 -2.83
C GLU A 70 1.88 -6.35 -2.51
N MET A 71 2.16 -5.40 -3.42
CA MET A 71 1.68 -4.01 -3.29
C MET A 71 0.15 -3.94 -3.35
N GLU A 72 -0.46 -4.69 -4.26
CA GLU A 72 -1.92 -4.74 -4.39
C GLU A 72 -2.56 -5.42 -3.18
N LEU A 73 -1.95 -6.49 -2.67
CA LEU A 73 -2.42 -7.16 -1.46
C LEU A 73 -2.34 -6.26 -0.22
N ALA A 74 -1.27 -5.47 -0.11
CA ALA A 74 -1.13 -4.47 0.96
C ALA A 74 -2.19 -3.36 0.86
N PHE A 75 -2.56 -2.96 -0.36
CA PHE A 75 -3.66 -2.02 -0.61
C PHE A 75 -5.02 -2.62 -0.21
N ILE A 76 -5.29 -3.86 -0.59
CA ILE A 76 -6.50 -4.61 -0.20
C ILE A 76 -6.64 -4.66 1.33
N LEU A 77 -5.54 -4.94 2.05
CA LEU A 77 -5.53 -4.93 3.52
C LEU A 77 -5.80 -3.54 4.10
N LEU A 78 -5.23 -2.49 3.52
CA LEU A 78 -5.41 -1.12 3.99
C LEU A 78 -6.88 -0.68 3.98
N PHE A 79 -7.60 -1.03 2.92
CA PHE A 79 -9.00 -0.64 2.73
C PHE A 79 -10.01 -1.72 3.16
N GLY A 80 -9.53 -2.88 3.62
CA GLY A 80 -10.40 -3.97 4.06
C GLY A 80 -11.30 -4.52 2.97
N THR A 81 -10.85 -4.52 1.71
CA THR A 81 -11.63 -4.93 0.55
C THR A 81 -12.01 -6.40 0.62
N PHE A 82 -11.06 -7.25 1.03
CA PHE A 82 -11.25 -8.68 1.23
C PHE A 82 -10.72 -9.12 2.59
N GLY A 83 -11.33 -10.18 3.13
CA GLY A 83 -10.96 -10.78 4.42
C GLY A 83 -10.03 -11.99 4.29
N GLU A 84 -9.86 -12.69 5.42
CA GLU A 84 -8.97 -13.83 5.58
C GLU A 84 -9.18 -14.93 4.54
N THR A 85 -10.45 -15.24 4.20
CA THR A 85 -10.79 -16.26 3.19
C THR A 85 -10.13 -15.99 1.84
N PHE A 86 -10.09 -14.73 1.41
CA PHE A 86 -9.42 -14.32 0.18
C PHE A 86 -7.90 -14.58 0.27
N PHE A 87 -7.27 -14.15 1.37
CA PHE A 87 -5.82 -14.29 1.54
C PHE A 87 -5.41 -15.76 1.63
N ASN A 88 -6.21 -16.62 2.28
CA ASN A 88 -5.96 -18.04 2.36
C ASN A 88 -6.02 -18.69 0.97
N ALA A 89 -7.08 -18.42 0.20
CA ALA A 89 -7.21 -18.93 -1.17
C ALA A 89 -6.12 -18.41 -2.12
N TYR A 90 -5.73 -17.13 -1.96
CA TYR A 90 -4.64 -16.55 -2.74
C TYR A 90 -3.32 -17.27 -2.49
N GLN A 91 -2.98 -17.55 -1.23
CA GLN A 91 -1.73 -18.19 -0.83
C GLN A 91 -1.61 -19.65 -1.29
N GLU A 92 -2.71 -20.34 -1.53
CA GLU A 92 -2.70 -21.71 -2.09
C GLU A 92 -1.99 -21.76 -3.46
N ASN A 93 -2.11 -20.69 -4.26
CA ASN A 93 -1.54 -20.62 -5.61
C ASN A 93 -0.33 -19.67 -5.71
N HIS A 94 -0.28 -18.67 -4.86
CA HIS A 94 0.71 -17.62 -4.87
C HIS A 94 1.20 -17.33 -3.45
N PRO A 95 2.16 -18.12 -2.94
CA PRO A 95 2.71 -17.90 -1.60
C PRO A 95 3.17 -16.46 -1.40
N LEU A 96 2.87 -15.92 -0.23
CA LEU A 96 3.36 -14.61 0.20
C LEU A 96 4.81 -14.74 0.67
N SER A 97 5.57 -13.65 0.56
CA SER A 97 6.92 -13.59 1.12
C SER A 97 6.88 -13.66 2.66
N ASP A 98 7.91 -14.21 3.28
CA ASP A 98 7.99 -14.36 4.74
C ASP A 98 7.89 -13.02 5.47
N ASP A 99 8.36 -11.93 4.84
CA ASP A 99 8.35 -10.58 5.36
C ASP A 99 7.09 -9.77 4.97
N PHE A 100 6.11 -10.40 4.29
CA PHE A 100 4.92 -9.70 3.77
C PHE A 100 4.21 -8.88 4.83
N TYR A 101 3.75 -9.49 5.92
CA TYR A 101 2.98 -8.80 6.93
C TYR A 101 3.80 -7.80 7.74
N ASP A 102 5.05 -8.12 8.05
CA ASP A 102 5.86 -7.34 8.98
C ASP A 102 6.62 -6.19 8.34
N VAL A 103 7.00 -6.32 7.07
CA VAL A 103 7.79 -5.32 6.34
C VAL A 103 7.04 -4.75 5.16
N LYS A 104 6.60 -5.59 4.21
CA LYS A 104 6.03 -5.12 2.95
C LYS A 104 4.69 -4.44 3.11
N VAL A 105 3.76 -5.01 3.90
CA VAL A 105 2.45 -4.39 4.13
C VAL A 105 2.59 -2.96 4.65
N PRO A 106 3.25 -2.69 5.79
CA PRO A 106 3.38 -1.32 6.28
C PRO A 106 4.13 -0.41 5.29
N LEU A 107 5.11 -0.93 4.57
CA LEU A 107 5.89 -0.16 3.61
C LEU A 107 5.07 0.23 2.37
N TYR A 108 4.34 -0.72 1.79
CA TYR A 108 3.54 -0.49 0.59
C TYR A 108 2.29 0.37 0.84
N GLN A 109 1.78 0.37 2.06
CA GLN A 109 0.66 1.22 2.47
C GLN A 109 1.01 2.71 2.58
N ILE A 110 2.30 3.09 2.66
CA ILE A 110 2.71 4.50 2.78
C ILE A 110 2.23 5.34 1.60
N TYR A 111 2.42 4.86 0.36
CA TYR A 111 2.07 5.66 -0.82
C TYR A 111 0.55 5.90 -0.93
N PRO A 112 -0.32 4.88 -0.88
CA PRO A 112 -1.76 5.11 -0.90
C PRO A 112 -2.25 5.98 0.27
N LEU A 113 -1.66 5.86 1.46
CA LEU A 113 -1.98 6.75 2.57
C LEU A 113 -1.59 8.20 2.29
N LEU A 114 -0.42 8.45 1.71
CA LEU A 114 -0.02 9.81 1.30
C LEU A 114 -0.96 10.40 0.26
N VAL A 115 -1.45 9.59 -0.69
CA VAL A 115 -2.48 10.01 -1.65
C VAL A 115 -3.76 10.41 -0.91
N HIS A 116 -4.22 9.62 0.05
CA HIS A 116 -5.41 9.93 0.83
C HIS A 116 -5.22 11.13 1.76
N VAL A 117 -4.03 11.32 2.34
CA VAL A 117 -3.68 12.55 3.07
C VAL A 117 -3.78 13.76 2.14
N ALA A 118 -3.26 13.66 0.92
CA ALA A 118 -3.31 14.76 -0.06
C ALA A 118 -4.75 15.10 -0.47
N LEU A 119 -5.63 14.12 -0.58
CA LEU A 119 -7.03 14.32 -1.01
C LEU A 119 -7.95 14.72 0.15
N TYR A 120 -7.84 14.03 1.28
CA TYR A 120 -8.82 14.07 2.36
C TYR A 120 -8.27 14.59 3.69
N GLY A 121 -6.95 14.60 3.89
CA GLY A 121 -6.30 15.05 5.14
C GLY A 121 -6.58 14.16 6.36
N GLY A 122 -6.66 14.79 7.50
CA GLY A 122 -7.23 14.33 8.79
C GLY A 122 -6.82 12.94 9.28
N SER A 123 -7.74 11.98 9.27
CA SER A 123 -7.59 10.66 9.88
C SER A 123 -6.45 9.82 9.30
N TYR A 124 -6.12 10.00 8.03
CA TYR A 124 -5.06 9.25 7.35
C TYR A 124 -3.65 9.60 7.86
N ILE A 125 -3.47 10.80 8.44
CA ILE A 125 -2.19 11.21 9.05
C ILE A 125 -1.84 10.34 10.25
N GLY A 126 -2.84 10.03 11.08
CA GLY A 126 -2.66 9.16 12.24
C GLY A 126 -2.27 7.72 11.85
N GLU A 127 -2.84 7.21 10.74
CA GLU A 127 -2.47 5.90 10.21
C GLU A 127 -1.04 5.91 9.67
N LEU A 128 -0.67 6.94 8.90
CA LEU A 128 0.68 7.11 8.38
C LEU A 128 1.72 7.15 9.53
N GLU A 129 1.44 7.91 10.61
CA GLU A 129 2.31 7.95 11.80
C GLU A 129 2.45 6.57 12.47
N ARG A 130 1.37 5.80 12.55
CA ARG A 130 1.38 4.44 13.11
C ARG A 130 2.28 3.52 12.30
N ILE A 131 2.19 3.59 10.98
CA ILE A 131 3.04 2.83 10.05
C ILE A 131 4.51 3.21 10.20
N LEU A 132 4.83 4.51 10.24
CA LEU A 132 6.21 4.96 10.41
C LEU A 132 6.80 4.50 11.75
N LYS A 133 6.02 4.50 12.82
CA LYS A 133 6.44 3.94 14.12
C LYS A 133 6.69 2.44 14.04
N ARG A 134 5.80 1.68 13.38
CA ARG A 134 5.94 0.23 13.18
C ARG A 134 7.22 -0.10 12.42
N LEU A 135 7.55 0.68 11.40
CA LEU A 135 8.78 0.55 10.62
C LEU A 135 10.03 1.09 11.34
N LYS A 136 9.88 1.65 12.54
CA LYS A 136 10.96 2.27 13.33
C LYS A 136 11.70 3.38 12.57
N ILE A 137 10.93 4.23 11.95
CA ILE A 137 11.41 5.38 11.17
C ILE A 137 11.00 6.67 11.87
#